data_806de7af0733bcafa5732eeae71da80b
#
_entry.id   806de7af0733bcafa5732eeae71da80b
#
_cell.length_a   1.000
_cell.length_b   1.000
_cell.length_c   1.000
_cell.angle_alpha   90.00
_cell.angle_beta   90.00
_cell.angle_gamma   90.00
#
_symmetry.space_group_name_H-M   'P 1'
#
loop_
_entity.id
_entity.type
_entity.pdbx_description
1 polymer ?
#
loop_
_entity_poly.entity_id
_entity_poly.type
_entity_poly.pdbx_seq_one_letter_code
_entity_poly.pdbx_strand_id
1 'polypeptide(L)'
;MCIRDRENTRARQEGRTGGATLSDYVDYRTYLDYDIKVTNTVSGQQAYLSRVSRDSSGGENQAPFYVAICASLLQIYQKSENSIRLVLLDEAFSKMTSDRIRPMMELFRRMQLQVLLISTVEKSTAIQPYCDITYSIVRHGDVNAIAPFYRLNASEEIG
;
A
#
# COMPACT_ATOMS: atom_id res chain seq x y z
N MET A 1 -23.96 8.49 -19.96
CA MET A 1 -24.36 7.11 -19.67
C MET A 1 -24.90 7.06 -18.25
N CYS A 2 -26.19 6.73 -18.07
CA CYS A 2 -26.84 6.78 -16.76
C CYS A 2 -26.44 5.56 -15.92
N ILE A 3 -26.39 5.70 -14.58
CA ILE A 3 -26.09 4.60 -13.64
C ILE A 3 -26.98 3.38 -13.93
N ARG A 4 -28.24 3.62 -14.21
CA ARG A 4 -29.24 2.60 -14.54
C ARG A 4 -28.89 1.74 -15.78
N ASP A 5 -28.21 2.32 -16.77
CA ASP A 5 -27.84 1.59 -17.98
C ASP A 5 -26.66 0.64 -17.75
N ARG A 6 -25.76 0.99 -16.82
CA ARG A 6 -24.64 0.12 -16.42
C ARG A 6 -25.11 -1.08 -15.62
N GLU A 7 -26.07 -0.90 -14.73
CA GLU A 7 -26.64 -1.98 -13.91
C GLU A 7 -27.37 -3.01 -14.76
N ASN A 8 -28.16 -2.57 -15.73
CA ASN A 8 -28.84 -3.47 -16.67
C ASN A 8 -27.86 -4.28 -17.54
N THR A 9 -26.71 -3.70 -17.88
CA THR A 9 -25.68 -4.38 -18.66
C THR A 9 -24.97 -5.44 -17.82
N ARG A 10 -24.68 -5.13 -16.53
CA ARG A 10 -24.01 -6.04 -15.60
C ARG A 10 -24.92 -7.20 -15.18
N ALA A 11 -26.20 -6.91 -14.88
CA ALA A 11 -27.19 -7.93 -14.56
C ALA A 11 -27.41 -8.92 -15.72
N ARG A 12 -27.34 -8.47 -16.96
CA ARG A 12 -27.43 -9.33 -18.16
C ARG A 12 -26.18 -10.20 -18.35
N GLN A 13 -25.00 -9.69 -18.01
CA GLN A 13 -23.75 -10.46 -18.10
C GLN A 13 -23.65 -11.56 -17.02
N GLU A 14 -24.26 -11.34 -15.85
CA GLU A 14 -24.26 -12.30 -14.73
C GLU A 14 -25.46 -13.27 -14.76
N GLY A 15 -26.33 -13.21 -15.77
CA GLY A 15 -27.50 -14.08 -15.90
C GLY A 15 -28.58 -13.85 -14.82
N ARG A 16 -28.55 -12.72 -14.12
CA ARG A 16 -29.52 -12.33 -13.09
C ARG A 16 -30.75 -11.74 -13.76
N THR A 17 -31.79 -12.52 -13.83
CA THR A 17 -33.17 -12.07 -14.17
C THR A 17 -33.86 -11.61 -12.89
N GLY A 18 -33.64 -10.37 -12.51
CA GLY A 18 -34.32 -9.76 -11.37
C GLY A 18 -33.96 -8.29 -11.28
N GLY A 19 -34.93 -7.40 -11.13
CA GLY A 19 -34.70 -5.98 -10.95
C GLY A 19 -33.80 -5.75 -9.72
N ALA A 20 -32.94 -4.73 -9.79
CA ALA A 20 -32.06 -4.35 -8.68
C ALA A 20 -32.90 -4.15 -7.41
N THR A 21 -32.50 -4.82 -6.33
CA THR A 21 -33.16 -4.69 -5.02
C THR A 21 -32.69 -3.41 -4.33
N LEU A 22 -33.45 -2.93 -3.34
CA LEU A 22 -33.06 -1.74 -2.58
C LEU A 22 -31.67 -1.89 -1.93
N SER A 23 -31.31 -3.10 -1.54
CA SER A 23 -29.97 -3.44 -1.01
C SER A 23 -28.86 -3.16 -2.01
N ASP A 24 -29.09 -3.32 -3.30
CA ASP A 24 -28.09 -3.07 -4.34
C ASP A 24 -27.79 -1.58 -4.48
N TYR A 25 -28.74 -0.70 -4.12
CA TYR A 25 -28.53 0.74 -4.12
C TYR A 25 -27.89 1.28 -2.83
N VAL A 26 -28.01 0.56 -1.72
CA VAL A 26 -27.41 0.95 -0.44
C VAL A 26 -25.95 0.53 -0.36
N ASP A 27 -25.57 -0.57 -0.98
CA ASP A 27 -24.19 -1.04 -1.00
C ASP A 27 -23.39 -0.44 -2.16
N TYR A 28 -22.54 0.58 -1.85
CA TYR A 28 -21.71 1.23 -2.85
C TYR A 28 -20.78 0.29 -3.61
N ARG A 29 -20.44 -0.87 -3.05
CA ARG A 29 -19.58 -1.88 -3.67
C ARG A 29 -20.21 -2.51 -4.91
N THR A 30 -21.53 -2.42 -5.04
CA THR A 30 -22.28 -2.99 -6.18
C THR A 30 -22.30 -2.09 -7.40
N TYR A 31 -22.12 -0.76 -7.24
CA TYR A 31 -22.21 0.21 -8.33
C TYR A 31 -20.97 1.09 -8.52
N LEU A 32 -19.94 0.94 -7.68
CA LEU A 32 -18.67 1.63 -7.85
C LEU A 32 -17.57 0.62 -8.17
N ASP A 33 -16.96 0.79 -9.34
CA ASP A 33 -15.77 0.07 -9.73
C ASP A 33 -14.56 0.98 -9.56
N TYR A 34 -13.59 0.53 -8.79
CA TYR A 34 -12.32 1.23 -8.57
C TYR A 34 -11.21 0.52 -9.33
N ASP A 35 -10.42 1.28 -10.04
CA ASP A 35 -9.21 0.76 -10.67
C ASP A 35 -8.09 1.80 -10.62
N ILE A 36 -6.86 1.34 -10.60
CA ILE A 36 -5.69 2.19 -10.60
C ILE A 36 -5.10 2.21 -12.00
N LYS A 37 -5.05 3.39 -12.61
CA LYS A 37 -4.41 3.61 -13.89
C LYS A 37 -2.92 3.87 -13.67
N VAL A 38 -2.09 2.99 -14.18
CA VAL A 38 -0.63 3.09 -14.13
C VAL A 38 -0.13 3.63 -15.47
N THR A 39 0.69 4.65 -15.44
CA THR A 39 1.31 5.24 -16.64
C THR A 39 2.82 5.10 -16.54
N ASN A 40 3.42 4.47 -17.54
CA ASN A 40 4.88 4.45 -17.67
C ASN A 40 5.35 5.83 -18.13
N THR A 41 6.16 6.50 -17.35
CA THR A 41 6.61 7.87 -17.62
C THR A 41 7.62 7.97 -18.78
N VAL A 42 8.26 6.86 -19.13
CA VAL A 42 9.24 6.81 -20.23
C VAL A 42 8.57 6.51 -21.56
N SER A 43 7.74 5.44 -21.61
CA SER A 43 7.09 5.02 -22.86
C SER A 43 5.72 5.68 -23.10
N GLY A 44 5.14 6.34 -22.09
CA GLY A 44 3.78 6.86 -22.14
C GLY A 44 2.68 5.80 -22.13
N GLN A 45 3.03 4.53 -22.07
CA GLN A 45 2.05 3.45 -22.04
C GLN A 45 1.21 3.51 -20.77
N GLN A 46 -0.08 3.25 -20.93
CA GLN A 46 -1.06 3.25 -19.86
C GLN A 46 -1.72 1.88 -19.73
N ALA A 47 -1.86 1.42 -18.51
CA ALA A 47 -2.54 0.17 -18.20
C ALA A 47 -3.38 0.32 -16.93
N TYR A 48 -4.48 -0.43 -16.86
CA TYR A 48 -5.26 -0.55 -15.63
C TYR A 48 -4.71 -1.71 -14.79
N LEU A 49 -4.56 -1.48 -13.50
CA LEU A 49 -3.96 -2.46 -12.58
C LEU A 49 -4.74 -3.77 -12.58
N SER A 50 -6.07 -3.73 -12.67
CA SER A 50 -6.92 -4.92 -12.77
C SER A 50 -6.60 -5.82 -13.97
N ARG A 51 -6.08 -5.25 -15.06
CA ARG A 51 -5.68 -6.01 -16.26
C ARG A 51 -4.26 -6.54 -16.13
N VAL A 52 -3.34 -5.70 -15.65
CA VAL A 52 -1.92 -6.06 -15.52
C VAL A 52 -1.72 -7.07 -14.38
N SER A 53 -2.53 -7.02 -13.33
CA SER A 53 -2.40 -7.90 -12.17
C SER A 53 -2.62 -9.38 -12.44
N ARG A 54 -3.32 -9.71 -13.52
CA ARG A 54 -3.55 -11.11 -13.93
C ARG A 54 -2.28 -11.76 -14.49
N ASP A 55 -1.44 -10.95 -15.13
CA ASP A 55 -0.25 -11.42 -15.85
C ASP A 55 1.06 -11.14 -15.08
N SER A 56 0.98 -10.34 -14.01
CA SER A 56 2.15 -9.90 -13.24
C SER A 56 2.37 -10.74 -11.99
N SER A 57 3.63 -10.91 -11.60
CA SER A 57 3.97 -11.50 -10.30
C SER A 57 3.38 -10.67 -9.14
N GLY A 58 2.96 -11.33 -8.06
CA GLY A 58 2.29 -10.69 -6.92
C GLY A 58 3.03 -9.48 -6.32
N GLY A 59 4.35 -9.37 -6.51
CA GLY A 59 5.17 -8.25 -6.03
C GLY A 59 5.00 -6.97 -6.85
N GLU A 60 4.72 -7.09 -8.15
CA GLU A 60 4.55 -5.93 -9.04
C GLU A 60 3.28 -5.14 -8.74
N ASN A 61 2.28 -5.83 -8.19
CA ASN A 61 0.98 -5.25 -7.91
C ASN A 61 0.91 -4.53 -6.56
N GLN A 62 1.84 -4.78 -5.62
CA GLN A 62 1.81 -4.15 -4.30
C GLN A 62 2.13 -2.64 -4.33
N ALA A 63 3.10 -2.20 -5.12
CA ALA A 63 3.54 -0.81 -5.13
C ALA A 63 2.41 0.19 -5.45
N PRO A 64 1.57 0.01 -6.49
CA PRO A 64 0.45 0.90 -6.76
C PRO A 64 -0.56 1.00 -5.61
N PHE A 65 -0.80 -0.11 -4.88
CA PHE A 65 -1.68 -0.08 -3.70
C PHE A 65 -1.10 0.75 -2.57
N TYR A 66 0.19 0.60 -2.27
CA TYR A 66 0.84 1.44 -1.26
C TYR A 66 0.76 2.92 -1.62
N VAL A 67 1.02 3.27 -2.88
CA VAL A 67 0.90 4.65 -3.35
C VAL A 67 -0.52 5.19 -3.17
N ALA A 68 -1.54 4.42 -3.57
CA ALA A 68 -2.94 4.83 -3.45
C ALA A 68 -3.36 5.01 -1.97
N ILE A 69 -2.99 4.07 -1.09
CA ILE A 69 -3.27 4.15 0.34
C ILE A 69 -2.60 5.37 0.96
N CYS A 70 -1.31 5.57 0.69
CA CYS A 70 -0.55 6.70 1.23
C CYS A 70 -1.10 8.05 0.72
N ALA A 71 -1.47 8.14 -0.55
CA ALA A 71 -2.08 9.34 -1.11
C ALA A 71 -3.43 9.66 -0.44
N SER A 72 -4.25 8.63 -0.20
CA SER A 72 -5.54 8.78 0.50
C SER A 72 -5.34 9.24 1.95
N LEU A 73 -4.38 8.67 2.66
CA LEU A 73 -4.04 9.07 4.03
C LEU A 73 -3.54 10.51 4.07
N LEU A 74 -2.71 10.94 3.11
CA LEU A 74 -2.26 12.33 3.03
C LEU A 74 -3.41 13.31 2.87
N GLN A 75 -4.41 12.99 2.04
CA GLN A 75 -5.59 13.84 1.90
C GLN A 75 -6.34 14.02 3.23
N ILE A 76 -6.38 12.97 4.06
CA ILE A 76 -6.98 13.04 5.39
C ILE A 76 -6.11 13.90 6.32
N TYR A 77 -4.81 13.68 6.33
CA TYR A 77 -3.87 14.36 7.22
C TYR A 77 -3.69 15.84 6.88
N GLN A 78 -3.83 16.24 5.62
CA GLN A 78 -3.76 17.64 5.19
C GLN A 78 -4.94 18.49 5.70
N LYS A 79 -6.05 17.87 6.13
CA LYS A 79 -7.20 18.60 6.67
C LYS A 79 -6.96 19.16 8.09
N SER A 80 -5.90 18.73 8.76
CA SER A 80 -5.55 19.17 10.12
C SER A 80 -4.09 19.59 10.17
N GLU A 81 -3.81 20.78 10.69
CA GLU A 81 -2.46 21.31 10.86
C GLU A 81 -1.61 20.48 11.85
N ASN A 82 -2.27 19.81 12.81
CA ASN A 82 -1.63 19.03 13.87
C ASN A 82 -1.79 17.51 13.69
N SER A 83 -1.80 17.02 12.47
CA SER A 83 -1.94 15.57 12.22
C SER A 83 -0.63 14.82 12.44
N ILE A 84 -0.68 13.66 13.10
CA ILE A 84 0.49 12.81 13.39
C ILE A 84 1.05 12.12 12.14
N ARG A 85 0.33 12.06 11.05
CA ARG A 85 0.69 11.41 9.78
C ARG A 85 1.21 9.97 9.94
N LEU A 86 0.65 9.23 10.91
CA LEU A 86 1.07 7.87 11.24
C LEU A 86 0.46 6.85 10.28
N VAL A 87 1.29 5.95 9.78
CA VAL A 87 0.89 4.80 8.96
C VAL A 87 1.46 3.53 9.58
N LEU A 88 0.61 2.54 9.82
CA LEU A 88 0.98 1.22 10.27
C LEU A 88 0.81 0.22 9.12
N LEU A 89 1.88 -0.49 8.77
CA LEU A 89 1.89 -1.49 7.71
C LEU A 89 2.34 -2.83 8.27
N ASP A 90 1.43 -3.78 8.29
CA ASP A 90 1.72 -5.16 8.66
C ASP A 90 2.13 -5.98 7.42
N GLU A 91 3.04 -6.94 7.62
CA GLU A 91 3.65 -7.72 6.53
C GLU A 91 4.20 -6.84 5.38
N ALA A 92 4.76 -5.68 5.74
CA ALA A 92 5.21 -4.71 4.78
C ALA A 92 6.19 -5.33 3.78
N PHE A 93 5.91 -5.10 2.51
CA PHE A 93 6.74 -5.51 1.37
C PHE A 93 6.96 -7.02 1.22
N SER A 94 6.11 -7.85 1.82
CA SER A 94 6.25 -9.32 1.81
C SER A 94 6.46 -9.91 0.41
N LYS A 95 5.81 -9.35 -0.61
CA LYS A 95 5.88 -9.78 -2.01
C LYS A 95 6.74 -8.88 -2.91
N MET A 96 7.38 -7.84 -2.35
CA MET A 96 8.22 -6.92 -3.12
C MET A 96 9.69 -7.37 -3.13
N THR A 97 10.36 -7.10 -4.23
CA THR A 97 11.80 -7.26 -4.35
C THR A 97 12.56 -6.08 -3.72
N SER A 98 13.80 -6.28 -3.31
CA SER A 98 14.59 -5.27 -2.58
C SER A 98 14.78 -3.98 -3.36
N ASP A 99 14.90 -4.06 -4.69
CA ASP A 99 15.02 -2.91 -5.58
C ASP A 99 13.76 -2.02 -5.61
N ARG A 100 12.61 -2.61 -5.32
CA ARG A 100 11.32 -1.87 -5.26
C ARG A 100 11.01 -1.32 -3.87
N ILE A 101 11.59 -1.88 -2.82
CA ILE A 101 11.42 -1.40 -1.45
C ILE A 101 12.03 -0.01 -1.30
N ARG A 102 13.22 0.23 -1.85
CA ARG A 102 13.91 1.52 -1.77
C ARG A 102 13.06 2.70 -2.25
N PRO A 103 12.51 2.72 -3.48
CA PRO A 103 11.65 3.82 -3.93
C PRO A 103 10.42 4.04 -3.06
N MET A 104 9.88 2.97 -2.47
CA MET A 104 8.72 3.09 -1.55
C MET A 104 9.10 3.78 -0.25
N MET A 105 10.26 3.44 0.35
CA MET A 105 10.76 4.10 1.55
C MET A 105 11.08 5.58 1.28
N GLU A 106 11.65 5.89 0.13
CA GLU A 106 11.87 7.27 -0.31
C GLU A 106 10.55 8.04 -0.50
N LEU A 107 9.52 7.39 -1.05
CA LEU A 107 8.18 7.97 -1.18
C LEU A 107 7.59 8.32 0.18
N PHE A 108 7.63 7.41 1.16
CA PHE A 108 7.13 7.67 2.50
C PHE A 108 7.81 8.89 3.15
N ARG A 109 9.12 9.02 2.98
CA ARG A 109 9.89 10.19 3.47
C ARG A 109 9.44 11.48 2.78
N ARG A 110 9.30 11.49 1.45
CA ARG A 110 8.83 12.66 0.70
C ARG A 110 7.43 13.09 1.12
N MET A 111 6.59 12.12 1.47
CA MET A 111 5.24 12.37 1.98
C MET A 111 5.24 12.79 3.45
N GLN A 112 6.40 12.83 4.11
CA GLN A 112 6.54 13.13 5.53
C GLN A 112 5.63 12.25 6.42
N LEU A 113 5.50 10.99 6.08
CA LEU A 113 4.75 10.01 6.84
C LEU A 113 5.63 9.42 7.94
N GLN A 114 5.08 9.32 9.14
CA GLN A 114 5.63 8.50 10.20
C GLN A 114 5.15 7.06 9.99
N VAL A 115 6.06 6.17 9.64
CA VAL A 115 5.67 4.81 9.24
C VAL A 115 6.19 3.79 10.25
N LEU A 116 5.28 2.95 10.76
CA LEU A 116 5.60 1.77 11.53
C LEU A 116 5.45 0.53 10.64
N LEU A 117 6.55 -0.15 10.39
CA LEU A 117 6.61 -1.33 9.53
C LEU A 117 6.79 -2.58 10.36
N ILE A 118 5.93 -3.57 10.14
CA ILE A 118 6.11 -4.93 10.64
C ILE A 118 6.52 -5.79 9.45
N SER A 119 7.66 -6.46 9.54
CA SER A 119 8.25 -7.17 8.41
C SER A 119 8.95 -8.44 8.85
N THR A 120 9.12 -9.38 7.93
CA THR A 120 9.91 -10.59 8.14
C THR A 120 11.41 -10.28 8.14
N VAL A 121 12.21 -11.16 8.77
CA VAL A 121 13.68 -11.04 8.82
C VAL A 121 14.29 -10.98 7.41
N GLU A 122 13.70 -11.69 6.43
CA GLU A 122 14.18 -11.70 5.04
C GLU A 122 14.14 -10.32 4.37
N LYS A 123 13.19 -9.46 4.76
CA LYS A 123 13.05 -8.10 4.23
C LYS A 123 13.79 -7.05 5.04
N SER A 124 14.22 -7.41 6.25
CA SER A 124 14.83 -6.47 7.19
C SER A 124 16.08 -5.79 6.60
N THR A 125 16.93 -6.52 5.90
CA THR A 125 18.15 -5.99 5.27
C THR A 125 17.86 -4.92 4.20
N ALA A 126 16.73 -5.02 3.51
CA ALA A 126 16.32 -4.03 2.51
C ALA A 126 15.62 -2.82 3.14
N ILE A 127 14.99 -2.98 4.30
CA ILE A 127 14.20 -1.94 4.98
C ILE A 127 15.03 -1.15 5.99
N GLN A 128 15.85 -1.85 6.79
CA GLN A 128 16.61 -1.29 7.91
C GLN A 128 17.43 -0.04 7.56
N PRO A 129 18.09 0.07 6.39
CA PRO A 129 18.87 1.27 6.05
C PRO A 129 18.01 2.55 5.97
N TYR A 130 16.70 2.42 5.88
CA TYR A 130 15.75 3.54 5.77
C TYR A 130 14.99 3.82 7.06
N CYS A 131 15.17 2.98 8.09
CA CYS A 131 14.52 3.14 9.39
C CYS A 131 15.43 3.92 10.34
N ASP A 132 14.83 4.77 11.18
CA ASP A 132 15.56 5.48 12.23
C ASP A 132 15.82 4.56 13.42
N ILE A 133 14.88 3.66 13.69
CA ILE A 133 14.98 2.63 14.73
C ILE A 133 14.38 1.32 14.22
N THR A 134 14.98 0.20 14.57
CA THR A 134 14.49 -1.14 14.29
C THR A 134 14.43 -1.94 15.58
N TYR A 135 13.31 -2.60 15.82
CA TYR A 135 13.16 -3.54 16.92
C TYR A 135 13.17 -4.97 16.39
N SER A 136 14.09 -5.78 16.88
CA SER A 136 14.09 -7.22 16.60
C SER A 136 13.42 -7.96 17.75
N ILE A 137 12.42 -8.76 17.43
CA ILE A 137 11.71 -9.62 18.38
C ILE A 137 12.27 -11.02 18.22
N VAL A 138 12.93 -11.52 19.26
CA VAL A 138 13.54 -12.85 19.28
C VAL A 138 12.84 -13.70 20.34
N ARG A 139 12.39 -14.88 19.96
CA ARG A 139 11.83 -15.87 20.88
C ARG A 139 12.90 -16.87 21.27
N HIS A 140 13.06 -17.07 22.57
CA HIS A 140 13.89 -18.14 23.13
C HIS A 140 13.07 -18.96 24.14
N GLY A 141 12.64 -20.16 23.76
CA GLY A 141 11.70 -20.96 24.53
C GLY A 141 10.37 -20.25 24.70
N ASP A 142 9.96 -20.01 25.94
CA ASP A 142 8.71 -19.32 26.30
C ASP A 142 8.92 -17.82 26.57
N VAL A 143 10.12 -17.30 26.37
CA VAL A 143 10.46 -15.88 26.60
C VAL A 143 10.68 -15.17 25.28
N ASN A 144 10.07 -13.99 25.14
CA ASN A 144 10.33 -13.09 24.03
C ASN A 144 11.24 -11.94 24.50
N ALA A 145 12.28 -11.67 23.73
CA ALA A 145 13.17 -10.54 23.93
C ALA A 145 13.04 -9.52 22.81
N ILE A 146 13.10 -8.24 23.13
CA ILE A 146 13.09 -7.15 22.17
C ILE A 146 14.44 -6.45 22.23
N ALA A 147 15.12 -6.41 21.08
CA ALA A 147 16.41 -5.72 20.93
C ALA A 147 16.24 -4.51 20.00
N PRO A 148 16.47 -3.28 20.47
CA PRO A 148 16.45 -2.09 19.61
C PRO A 148 17.79 -1.96 18.87
N PHE A 149 17.71 -1.55 17.59
CA PHE A 149 18.84 -1.17 16.77
C PHE A 149 18.61 0.25 16.27
N TYR A 150 19.50 1.15 16.63
CA TYR A 150 19.46 2.55 16.18
C TYR A 150 20.33 2.71 14.95
N ARG A 151 19.88 3.52 14.02
CA ARG A 151 20.71 3.96 12.91
C ARG A 151 21.74 4.96 13.46
N LEU A 152 23.00 4.62 13.38
CA LEU A 152 24.08 5.57 13.65
C LEU A 152 24.11 6.61 12.52
N ASN A 153 23.87 7.86 12.86
CA ASN A 153 24.08 8.96 11.93
C ASN A 153 25.59 9.11 11.72
N ALA A 154 26.04 9.10 10.47
CA ALA A 154 27.47 9.22 10.12
C ALA A 154 28.14 10.53 10.60
N SER A 155 27.40 11.42 11.25
CA SER A 155 27.90 12.67 11.84
C SER A 155 28.37 12.55 13.29
N GLU A 156 28.22 11.40 13.95
CA GLU A 156 28.65 11.19 15.34
C GLU A 156 29.97 10.41 15.48
N GLU A 157 30.60 10.04 14.36
CA GLU A 157 31.91 9.34 14.40
C GLU A 157 33.14 10.26 14.54
N ILE A 158 32.97 11.56 14.81
CA ILE A 158 34.10 12.49 15.06
C ILE A 158 33.84 13.22 16.38
N GLY A 159 34.12 12.52 17.46
CA GLY A 159 34.18 13.08 18.80
C GLY A 159 35.10 12.24 19.68
#